data_2940df97069f3a642bd5a5c8a75b7ae6
#
_entry.id   2940df97069f3a642bd5a5c8a75b7ae6
#
_cell.length_a   1.000
_cell.length_b   1.000
_cell.length_c   1.000
_cell.angle_alpha   90.00
_cell.angle_beta   90.00
_cell.angle_gamma   90.00
#
_symmetry.space_group_name_H-M   'P 1'
#
loop_
_entity.id
_entity.type
_entity.pdbx_description
1 polymer ?
#
loop_
_entity_poly.entity_id
_entity_poly.type
_entity_poly.pdbx_seq_one_letter_code
_entity_poly.pdbx_strand_id
1 'polypeptide(L)'
;RRQRQMCIRDRGITITSAATTCFWNDKRINIIDTPGHVDFTIEVERSLRVLDGSVCVFDSVAGVEPQSETVWRQADKYGVPRMCFVNKMDRIGANFYRCVDMIVDRLGAKPLVIQLPLGSESNFKGLIDLVRMKAVIWQEETLGAKFADEEIPDDMIDEANKYREKLVETVVELDDEIMEKNLSLIHI
;
A
#
# COMPACT_ATOMS: atom_id res chain seq x y z
N ARG A 1 -23.03 -7.78 -24.05
CA ARG A 1 -22.57 -8.47 -22.82
C ARG A 1 -21.68 -9.68 -23.12
N ARG A 2 -22.01 -10.60 -24.06
CA ARG A 2 -21.20 -11.78 -24.40
C ARG A 2 -19.82 -11.44 -25.01
N GLN A 3 -19.70 -10.42 -25.87
CA GLN A 3 -18.42 -9.99 -26.46
C GLN A 3 -17.45 -9.41 -25.42
N ARG A 4 -17.94 -8.66 -24.41
CA ARG A 4 -17.09 -8.12 -23.33
C ARG A 4 -16.50 -9.21 -22.42
N GLN A 5 -17.26 -10.27 -22.11
CA GLN A 5 -16.77 -11.41 -21.35
C GLN A 5 -15.74 -12.24 -22.13
N MET A 6 -15.84 -12.28 -23.47
CA MET A 6 -14.90 -12.98 -24.32
C MET A 6 -13.52 -12.30 -24.33
N CYS A 7 -13.45 -10.96 -24.40
CA CYS A 7 -12.19 -10.21 -24.33
C CYS A 7 -11.44 -10.37 -23.01
N ILE A 8 -12.16 -10.46 -21.87
CA ILE A 8 -11.55 -10.70 -20.55
C ILE A 8 -10.95 -12.12 -20.46
N ARG A 9 -11.61 -13.13 -21.06
CA ARG A 9 -11.12 -14.52 -21.05
C ARG A 9 -9.87 -14.72 -21.92
N ASP A 10 -9.81 -14.05 -23.06
CA ASP A 10 -8.75 -14.31 -24.05
C ASP A 10 -7.44 -13.58 -23.75
N ARG A 11 -7.45 -12.51 -22.92
CA ARG A 11 -6.26 -11.71 -22.63
C ARG A 11 -5.83 -11.74 -21.15
N GLY A 12 -6.66 -12.26 -20.24
CA GLY A 12 -6.36 -12.31 -18.80
C GLY A 12 -6.16 -10.95 -18.11
N ILE A 13 -6.57 -9.84 -18.79
CA ILE A 13 -6.45 -8.46 -18.29
C ILE A 13 -7.81 -7.80 -18.14
N THR A 14 -7.96 -6.98 -17.12
CA THR A 14 -9.14 -6.15 -16.91
C THR A 14 -9.18 -5.02 -17.94
N ILE A 15 -10.27 -4.91 -18.72
CA ILE A 15 -10.39 -3.95 -19.81
C ILE A 15 -11.20 -2.70 -19.42
N THR A 16 -12.10 -2.81 -18.44
CA THR A 16 -12.99 -1.72 -18.01
C THR A 16 -12.93 -1.55 -16.51
N SER A 17 -13.04 -0.28 -16.07
CA SER A 17 -13.20 0.04 -14.65
C SER A 17 -14.46 -0.61 -14.08
N ALA A 18 -14.36 -1.13 -12.88
CA ALA A 18 -15.47 -1.66 -12.11
C ALA A 18 -15.70 -0.79 -10.87
N ALA A 19 -16.95 -0.42 -10.63
CA ALA A 19 -17.32 0.29 -9.42
C ALA A 19 -18.16 -0.61 -8.51
N THR A 20 -17.81 -0.63 -7.23
CA THR A 20 -18.53 -1.35 -6.18
C THR A 20 -18.59 -0.53 -4.91
N THR A 21 -19.49 -0.90 -4.01
CA THR A 21 -19.61 -0.24 -2.71
C THR A 21 -19.52 -1.30 -1.63
N CYS A 22 -18.73 -1.03 -0.60
CA CYS A 22 -18.71 -1.82 0.63
C CYS A 22 -18.93 -0.92 1.85
N PHE A 23 -19.18 -1.56 2.99
CA PHE A 23 -19.35 -0.87 4.27
C PHE A 23 -18.35 -1.44 5.26
N TRP A 24 -17.66 -0.54 5.98
CA TRP A 24 -16.69 -0.90 7.00
C TRP A 24 -16.72 0.14 8.13
N ASN A 25 -16.80 -0.28 9.38
CA ASN A 25 -16.90 0.58 10.56
C ASN A 25 -17.90 1.74 10.39
N ASP A 26 -19.14 1.43 9.98
CA ASP A 26 -20.22 2.37 9.70
C ASP A 26 -19.91 3.42 8.61
N LYS A 27 -18.85 3.20 7.85
CA LYS A 27 -18.49 4.02 6.70
C LYS A 27 -18.87 3.32 5.41
N ARG A 28 -19.41 4.09 4.47
CA ARG A 28 -19.63 3.66 3.09
C ARG A 28 -18.39 3.95 2.28
N ILE A 29 -17.82 2.92 1.66
CA ILE A 29 -16.64 3.00 0.81
C ILE A 29 -17.05 2.66 -0.61
N ASN A 30 -16.89 3.61 -1.53
CA ASN A 30 -17.07 3.38 -2.96
C ASN A 30 -15.70 3.08 -3.58
N ILE A 31 -15.57 1.90 -4.18
CA ILE A 31 -14.32 1.44 -4.78
C ILE A 31 -14.46 1.49 -6.28
N ILE A 32 -13.50 2.12 -6.95
CA ILE A 32 -13.35 2.08 -8.40
C ILE A 32 -12.07 1.29 -8.69
N ASP A 33 -12.23 0.08 -9.20
CA ASP A 33 -11.11 -0.74 -9.66
C ASP A 33 -10.79 -0.38 -11.11
N THR A 34 -9.55 0.01 -11.37
CA THR A 34 -9.09 0.45 -12.67
C THR A 34 -8.10 -0.55 -13.27
N PRO A 35 -8.15 -0.79 -14.60
CA PRO A 35 -7.19 -1.64 -15.25
C PRO A 35 -5.77 -1.05 -15.16
N GLY A 36 -4.78 -1.90 -14.83
CA GLY A 36 -3.37 -1.52 -14.72
C GLY A 36 -2.60 -1.46 -16.05
N HIS A 37 -3.26 -1.64 -17.21
CA HIS A 37 -2.58 -1.70 -18.50
C HIS A 37 -2.51 -0.32 -19.16
N VAL A 38 -1.40 -0.02 -19.86
CA VAL A 38 -1.13 1.27 -20.52
C VAL A 38 -2.21 1.73 -21.49
N ASP A 39 -2.90 0.81 -22.16
CA ASP A 39 -3.95 1.11 -23.13
C ASP A 39 -5.19 1.76 -22.50
N PHE A 40 -5.32 1.72 -21.17
CA PHE A 40 -6.49 2.17 -20.43
C PHE A 40 -6.25 3.41 -19.56
N THR A 41 -5.24 4.21 -19.88
CA THR A 41 -4.90 5.44 -19.13
C THR A 41 -6.05 6.44 -19.06
N ILE A 42 -6.92 6.48 -20.05
CA ILE A 42 -8.11 7.36 -20.07
C ILE A 42 -9.13 6.96 -19.00
N GLU A 43 -9.31 5.66 -18.77
CA GLU A 43 -10.20 5.15 -17.72
C GLU A 43 -9.67 5.52 -16.32
N VAL A 44 -8.35 5.40 -16.14
CA VAL A 44 -7.67 5.84 -14.91
C VAL A 44 -7.82 7.34 -14.71
N GLU A 45 -7.58 8.16 -15.74
CA GLU A 45 -7.68 9.62 -15.65
C GLU A 45 -9.11 10.08 -15.33
N ARG A 46 -10.13 9.44 -15.90
CA ARG A 46 -11.52 9.73 -15.56
C ARG A 46 -11.84 9.41 -14.10
N SER A 47 -11.33 8.30 -13.61
CA SER A 47 -11.53 7.88 -12.23
C SER A 47 -10.87 8.84 -11.24
N LEU A 48 -9.63 9.28 -11.51
CA LEU A 48 -8.87 10.19 -10.64
C LEU A 48 -9.59 11.53 -10.34
N ARG A 49 -10.49 11.97 -11.24
CA ARG A 49 -11.24 13.23 -11.06
C ARG A 49 -12.26 13.20 -9.93
N VAL A 50 -12.66 12.02 -9.49
CA VAL A 50 -13.73 11.81 -8.51
C VAL A 50 -13.27 11.07 -7.26
N LEU A 51 -11.97 10.76 -7.17
CA LEU A 51 -11.41 10.01 -6.03
C LEU A 51 -11.04 10.94 -4.88
N ASP A 52 -11.42 10.56 -3.67
CA ASP A 52 -10.93 11.16 -2.42
C ASP A 52 -9.52 10.67 -2.05
N GLY A 53 -9.13 9.49 -2.54
CA GLY A 53 -7.82 8.89 -2.36
C GLY A 53 -7.65 7.66 -3.24
N SER A 54 -6.43 7.18 -3.39
CA SER A 54 -6.13 6.00 -4.19
C SER A 54 -5.21 5.02 -3.47
N VAL A 55 -5.39 3.73 -3.78
CA VAL A 55 -4.48 2.66 -3.35
C VAL A 55 -3.66 2.22 -4.55
N CYS A 56 -2.35 2.52 -4.50
CA CYS A 56 -1.40 2.08 -5.52
C CYS A 56 -0.84 0.71 -5.14
N VAL A 57 -1.14 -0.30 -5.94
CA VAL A 57 -0.68 -1.68 -5.70
C VAL A 57 0.58 -1.94 -6.53
N PHE A 58 1.70 -2.19 -5.85
CA PHE A 58 2.97 -2.56 -6.47
C PHE A 58 3.24 -4.06 -6.31
N ASP A 59 3.84 -4.65 -7.34
CA ASP A 59 4.33 -6.03 -7.26
C ASP A 59 5.67 -6.06 -6.53
N SER A 60 5.81 -6.87 -5.48
CA SER A 60 7.05 -6.94 -4.68
C SER A 60 8.26 -7.44 -5.45
N VAL A 61 8.05 -8.13 -6.57
CA VAL A 61 9.11 -8.65 -7.46
C VAL A 61 9.45 -7.66 -8.55
N ALA A 62 8.46 -7.09 -9.23
CA ALA A 62 8.68 -6.12 -10.32
C ALA A 62 8.98 -4.70 -9.80
N GLY A 63 8.39 -4.31 -8.66
CA GLY A 63 8.51 -2.98 -8.09
C GLY A 63 7.72 -1.93 -8.88
N VAL A 64 8.35 -0.77 -9.12
CA VAL A 64 7.77 0.30 -9.92
C VAL A 64 8.01 0.05 -11.41
N GLU A 65 6.93 -0.10 -12.16
CA GLU A 65 6.94 -0.28 -13.62
C GLU A 65 6.60 1.04 -14.35
N PRO A 66 6.88 1.17 -15.65
CA PRO A 66 6.56 2.39 -16.42
C PRO A 66 5.09 2.80 -16.37
N GLN A 67 4.16 1.81 -16.27
CA GLN A 67 2.74 2.08 -16.09
C GLN A 67 2.45 2.76 -14.76
N SER A 68 3.12 2.30 -13.69
CA SER A 68 2.99 2.89 -12.35
C SER A 68 3.43 4.36 -12.36
N GLU A 69 4.52 4.70 -13.06
CA GLU A 69 4.99 6.08 -13.19
C GLU A 69 3.96 6.96 -13.91
N THR A 70 3.34 6.46 -14.97
CA THR A 70 2.33 7.19 -15.73
C THR A 70 1.10 7.51 -14.87
N VAL A 71 0.56 6.51 -14.18
CA VAL A 71 -0.59 6.66 -13.29
C VAL A 71 -0.24 7.57 -12.09
N TRP A 72 0.97 7.45 -11.56
CA TRP A 72 1.45 8.29 -10.47
C TRP A 72 1.44 9.76 -10.84
N ARG A 73 2.00 10.13 -12.00
CA ARG A 73 2.00 11.50 -12.51
C ARG A 73 0.59 12.04 -12.77
N GLN A 74 -0.33 11.18 -13.23
CA GLN A 74 -1.74 11.57 -13.37
C GLN A 74 -2.38 11.86 -12.01
N ALA A 75 -2.11 11.04 -10.99
CA ALA A 75 -2.61 11.28 -9.65
C ALA A 75 -2.05 12.58 -9.04
N ASP A 76 -0.77 12.92 -9.32
CA ASP A 76 -0.18 14.22 -8.94
C ASP A 76 -0.94 15.38 -9.58
N LYS A 77 -1.23 15.29 -10.88
CA LYS A 77 -1.98 16.31 -11.63
C LYS A 77 -3.35 16.62 -11.02
N TYR A 78 -4.02 15.61 -10.46
CA TYR A 78 -5.33 15.74 -9.82
C TYR A 78 -5.26 15.92 -8.31
N GLY A 79 -4.08 15.96 -7.71
CA GLY A 79 -3.89 16.12 -6.27
C GLY A 79 -4.47 14.98 -5.43
N VAL A 80 -4.57 13.77 -5.98
CA VAL A 80 -5.16 12.61 -5.28
C VAL A 80 -4.17 12.03 -4.28
N PRO A 81 -4.50 11.98 -2.97
CA PRO A 81 -3.66 11.32 -1.97
C PRO A 81 -3.54 9.82 -2.25
N ARG A 82 -2.38 9.25 -1.90
CA ARG A 82 -2.05 7.86 -2.23
C ARG A 82 -1.61 7.08 -1.03
N MET A 83 -2.12 5.86 -0.93
CA MET A 83 -1.60 4.81 -0.07
C MET A 83 -0.96 3.75 -0.98
N CYS A 84 0.26 3.32 -0.66
CA CYS A 84 0.95 2.28 -1.41
C CYS A 84 0.79 0.93 -0.73
N PHE A 85 0.50 -0.09 -1.51
CA PHE A 85 0.39 -1.47 -1.07
C PHE A 85 1.35 -2.36 -1.86
N VAL A 86 2.31 -2.99 -1.18
CA VAL A 86 3.26 -3.92 -1.80
C VAL A 86 2.66 -5.32 -1.72
N ASN A 87 2.27 -5.84 -2.87
CA ASN A 87 1.55 -7.11 -3.01
C ASN A 87 2.48 -8.25 -3.44
N LYS A 88 2.03 -9.48 -3.29
CA LYS A 88 2.72 -10.71 -3.72
C LYS A 88 4.04 -10.96 -2.97
N MET A 89 4.07 -10.66 -1.67
CA MET A 89 5.23 -10.92 -0.81
C MET A 89 5.57 -12.42 -0.67
N ASP A 90 4.66 -13.29 -1.06
CA ASP A 90 4.79 -14.75 -1.11
C ASP A 90 5.56 -15.27 -2.35
N ARG A 91 5.83 -14.42 -3.34
CA ARG A 91 6.51 -14.81 -4.57
C ARG A 91 8.03 -14.86 -4.41
N ILE A 92 8.67 -15.77 -5.15
CA ILE A 92 10.13 -15.86 -5.26
C ILE A 92 10.69 -14.55 -5.83
N GLY A 93 11.68 -13.97 -5.15
CA GLY A 93 12.28 -12.67 -5.50
C GLY A 93 11.53 -11.47 -4.94
N ALA A 94 10.52 -11.68 -4.08
CA ALA A 94 9.81 -10.62 -3.39
C ALA A 94 10.76 -9.82 -2.47
N ASN A 95 10.76 -8.49 -2.62
CA ASN A 95 11.59 -7.61 -1.81
C ASN A 95 10.86 -6.27 -1.57
N PHE A 96 10.37 -6.10 -0.34
CA PHE A 96 9.66 -4.92 0.10
C PHE A 96 10.55 -3.66 0.06
N TYR A 97 11.75 -3.75 0.61
CA TYR A 97 12.66 -2.60 0.74
C TYR A 97 13.09 -2.07 -0.61
N ARG A 98 13.42 -2.96 -1.55
CA ARG A 98 13.69 -2.58 -2.94
C ARG A 98 12.49 -1.87 -3.58
N CYS A 99 11.27 -2.31 -3.30
CA CYS A 99 10.07 -1.67 -3.81
C CYS A 99 9.92 -0.25 -3.25
N VAL A 100 10.18 -0.06 -1.95
CA VAL A 100 10.17 1.26 -1.30
C VAL A 100 11.25 2.17 -1.89
N ASP A 101 12.47 1.67 -2.09
CA ASP A 101 13.56 2.43 -2.72
C ASP A 101 13.19 2.85 -4.15
N MET A 102 12.58 1.95 -4.94
CA MET A 102 12.11 2.30 -6.29
C MET A 102 11.01 3.35 -6.28
N ILE A 103 10.14 3.41 -5.27
CA ILE A 103 9.14 4.46 -5.10
C ILE A 103 9.83 5.82 -4.89
N VAL A 104 10.91 5.86 -4.09
CA VAL A 104 11.71 7.07 -3.91
C VAL A 104 12.40 7.48 -5.21
N ASP A 105 13.14 6.56 -5.83
CA ASP A 105 14.03 6.85 -6.94
C ASP A 105 13.28 7.17 -8.23
N ARG A 106 12.22 6.44 -8.55
CA ARG A 106 11.50 6.56 -9.82
C ARG A 106 10.30 7.50 -9.76
N LEU A 107 9.63 7.56 -8.60
CA LEU A 107 8.43 8.39 -8.45
C LEU A 107 8.73 9.72 -7.75
N GLY A 108 9.93 9.89 -7.18
CA GLY A 108 10.33 11.09 -6.44
C GLY A 108 9.48 11.29 -5.16
N ALA A 109 8.87 10.23 -4.65
CA ALA A 109 8.00 10.30 -3.50
C ALA A 109 8.77 10.18 -2.18
N LYS A 110 8.16 10.66 -1.09
CA LYS A 110 8.65 10.43 0.28
C LYS A 110 7.71 9.42 0.95
N PRO A 111 7.98 8.11 0.86
CA PRO A 111 7.11 7.11 1.45
C PRO A 111 7.20 7.13 2.96
N LEU A 112 6.04 7.10 3.61
CA LEU A 112 5.92 6.88 5.05
C LEU A 112 5.55 5.42 5.27
N VAL A 113 6.51 4.62 5.72
CA VAL A 113 6.31 3.20 5.97
C VAL A 113 5.54 3.04 7.28
N ILE A 114 4.35 2.44 7.21
CA ILE A 114 3.48 2.18 8.37
C ILE A 114 3.44 0.71 8.76
N GLN A 115 3.88 -0.18 7.87
CA GLN A 115 3.93 -1.62 8.11
C GLN A 115 5.18 -2.21 7.47
N LEU A 116 5.79 -3.19 8.14
CA LEU A 116 6.89 -3.99 7.61
C LEU A 116 6.44 -5.43 7.35
N PRO A 117 6.99 -6.12 6.34
CA PRO A 117 6.68 -7.54 6.14
C PRO A 117 7.36 -8.40 7.21
N LEU A 118 6.63 -9.39 7.72
CA LEU A 118 7.17 -10.43 8.58
C LEU A 118 7.51 -11.66 7.72
N GLY A 119 8.79 -11.71 7.28
CA GLY A 119 9.27 -12.69 6.32
C GLY A 119 9.02 -12.30 4.86
N SER A 120 9.46 -13.14 3.95
CA SER A 120 9.29 -12.99 2.50
C SER A 120 9.21 -14.36 1.84
N GLU A 121 8.70 -14.41 0.61
CA GLU A 121 8.55 -15.64 -0.16
C GLU A 121 7.76 -16.71 0.60
N SER A 122 8.26 -17.95 0.65
CA SER A 122 7.66 -19.05 1.40
C SER A 122 7.62 -18.84 2.92
N ASN A 123 8.41 -17.90 3.44
CA ASN A 123 8.47 -17.56 4.86
C ASN A 123 7.62 -16.34 5.23
N PHE A 124 6.85 -15.80 4.29
CA PHE A 124 5.95 -14.68 4.56
C PHE A 124 4.82 -15.12 5.47
N LYS A 125 4.74 -14.55 6.67
CA LYS A 125 3.79 -14.94 7.72
C LYS A 125 2.77 -13.85 8.05
N GLY A 126 3.13 -12.59 7.84
CA GLY A 126 2.31 -11.48 8.27
C GLY A 126 2.98 -10.13 8.10
N LEU A 127 2.57 -9.18 8.91
CA LEU A 127 3.06 -7.81 8.92
C LEU A 127 3.42 -7.38 10.35
N ILE A 128 4.33 -6.42 10.46
CA ILE A 128 4.58 -5.66 11.69
C ILE A 128 3.88 -4.31 11.53
N ASP A 129 2.90 -4.03 12.37
CA ASP A 129 2.20 -2.76 12.44
C ASP A 129 3.04 -1.78 13.29
N LEU A 130 3.63 -0.79 12.64
CA LEU A 130 4.49 0.20 13.30
C LEU A 130 3.71 1.23 14.12
N VAL A 131 2.41 1.36 13.90
CA VAL A 131 1.55 2.25 14.70
C VAL A 131 1.25 1.62 16.05
N ARG A 132 0.92 0.34 16.08
CA ARG A 132 0.60 -0.41 17.31
C ARG A 132 1.80 -1.12 17.92
N MET A 133 2.90 -1.25 17.19
CA MET A 133 4.10 -2.04 17.54
C MET A 133 3.73 -3.49 17.89
N LYS A 134 3.03 -4.14 16.95
CA LYS A 134 2.58 -5.52 17.06
C LYS A 134 2.81 -6.26 15.75
N ALA A 135 3.08 -7.55 15.83
CA ALA A 135 3.04 -8.43 14.67
C ALA A 135 1.60 -8.88 14.42
N VAL A 136 1.15 -8.79 13.19
CA VAL A 136 -0.17 -9.23 12.73
C VAL A 136 0.02 -10.45 11.85
N ILE A 137 -0.44 -11.61 12.31
CA ILE A 137 -0.27 -12.89 11.63
C ILE A 137 -1.65 -13.41 11.21
N TRP A 138 -1.80 -13.75 9.93
CA TRP A 138 -3.05 -14.33 9.43
C TRP A 138 -3.08 -15.83 9.63
N GLN A 139 -4.25 -16.33 10.05
CA GLN A 139 -4.50 -17.75 10.13
C GLN A 139 -4.86 -18.28 8.74
N GLU A 140 -4.07 -19.19 8.21
CA GLU A 140 -4.23 -19.75 6.84
C GLU A 140 -5.62 -20.40 6.64
N GLU A 141 -6.17 -21.02 7.67
CA GLU A 141 -7.46 -21.72 7.61
C GLU A 141 -8.67 -20.81 7.33
N THR A 142 -8.52 -19.49 7.47
CA THR A 142 -9.64 -18.53 7.41
C THR A 142 -9.60 -17.60 6.18
N LEU A 143 -8.73 -17.86 5.21
CA LEU A 143 -8.52 -17.00 4.03
C LEU A 143 -8.31 -15.53 4.41
N GLY A 144 -7.58 -15.27 5.51
CA GLY A 144 -7.28 -13.92 5.99
C GLY A 144 -8.39 -13.24 6.79
N ALA A 145 -9.52 -13.91 7.06
CA ALA A 145 -10.63 -13.33 7.84
C ALA A 145 -10.33 -13.22 9.33
N LYS A 146 -9.40 -14.03 9.84
CA LYS A 146 -8.93 -13.97 11.24
C LYS A 146 -7.43 -13.71 11.27
N PHE A 147 -7.03 -12.79 12.11
CA PHE A 147 -5.65 -12.47 12.41
C PHE A 147 -5.42 -12.50 13.92
N ALA A 148 -4.20 -12.73 14.31
CA ALA A 148 -3.75 -12.63 15.70
C ALA A 148 -2.74 -11.50 15.82
N ASP A 149 -2.85 -10.72 16.88
CA ASP A 149 -1.82 -9.75 17.27
C ASP A 149 -0.83 -10.48 18.20
N GLU A 150 0.44 -10.52 17.79
CA GLU A 150 1.54 -11.13 18.52
C GLU A 150 2.62 -10.10 18.84
N GLU A 151 3.55 -10.46 19.71
CA GLU A 151 4.75 -9.66 19.96
C GLU A 151 5.65 -9.67 18.71
N ILE A 152 6.36 -8.55 18.49
CA ILE A 152 7.35 -8.47 17.40
C ILE A 152 8.50 -9.43 17.70
N PRO A 153 8.93 -10.29 16.77
CA PRO A 153 10.09 -11.15 16.95
C PRO A 153 11.35 -10.36 17.30
N ASP A 154 12.19 -10.91 18.17
CA ASP A 154 13.40 -10.25 18.69
C ASP A 154 14.35 -9.77 17.58
N ASP A 155 14.45 -10.54 16.50
CA ASP A 155 15.28 -10.23 15.33
C ASP A 155 14.76 -9.05 14.49
N MET A 156 13.49 -8.66 14.67
CA MET A 156 12.85 -7.56 13.95
C MET A 156 12.60 -6.32 14.83
N ILE A 157 12.80 -6.40 16.13
CA ILE A 157 12.51 -5.30 17.08
C ILE A 157 13.32 -4.05 16.74
N ASP A 158 14.63 -4.19 16.52
CA ASP A 158 15.50 -3.03 16.24
C ASP A 158 15.12 -2.34 14.94
N GLU A 159 14.80 -3.11 13.92
CA GLU A 159 14.32 -2.57 12.64
C GLU A 159 12.97 -1.88 12.79
N ALA A 160 12.03 -2.51 13.49
CA ALA A 160 10.71 -1.92 13.75
C ALA A 160 10.82 -0.60 14.52
N ASN A 161 11.68 -0.51 15.52
CA ASN A 161 11.93 0.71 16.28
C ASN A 161 12.50 1.82 15.37
N LYS A 162 13.49 1.51 14.54
CA LYS A 162 14.09 2.46 13.60
C LYS A 162 13.04 3.03 12.62
N TYR A 163 12.18 2.18 12.07
CA TYR A 163 11.11 2.64 11.18
C TYR A 163 10.01 3.39 11.95
N ARG A 164 9.74 3.01 13.19
CA ARG A 164 8.81 3.72 14.07
C ARG A 164 9.30 5.13 14.40
N GLU A 165 10.57 5.31 14.73
CA GLU A 165 11.16 6.62 14.96
C GLU A 165 11.00 7.52 13.74
N LYS A 166 11.37 7.04 12.56
CA LYS A 166 11.22 7.77 11.31
C LYS A 166 9.74 8.10 11.00
N LEU A 167 8.82 7.18 11.32
CA LEU A 167 7.38 7.42 11.19
C LEU A 167 6.95 8.58 12.07
N VAL A 168 7.32 8.56 13.34
CA VAL A 168 6.96 9.59 14.33
C VAL A 168 7.57 10.94 13.93
N GLU A 169 8.86 11.00 13.61
CA GLU A 169 9.54 12.21 13.15
C GLU A 169 8.81 12.86 11.97
N THR A 170 8.48 12.06 10.94
CA THR A 170 7.79 12.57 9.75
C THR A 170 6.39 13.08 10.05
N VAL A 171 5.65 12.44 10.95
CA VAL A 171 4.29 12.86 11.32
C VAL A 171 4.33 14.12 12.18
N VAL A 172 5.29 14.20 13.10
CA VAL A 172 5.48 15.35 13.98
C VAL A 172 5.80 16.62 13.19
N GLU A 173 6.56 16.52 12.10
CA GLU A 173 6.87 17.66 11.22
C GLU A 173 5.62 18.27 10.53
N LEU A 174 4.51 17.55 10.48
CA LEU A 174 3.29 17.97 9.78
C LEU A 174 2.29 18.71 10.68
N ASP A 175 2.49 18.71 12.01
CA ASP A 175 1.55 19.27 12.97
C ASP A 175 2.29 19.87 14.18
N ASP A 176 2.19 21.19 14.35
CA ASP A 176 2.89 21.94 15.39
C ASP A 176 2.45 21.52 16.81
N GLU A 177 1.19 21.14 17.01
CA GLU A 177 0.67 20.68 18.30
C GLU A 177 1.26 19.33 18.71
N ILE A 178 1.42 18.42 17.71
CA ILE A 178 2.06 17.11 17.89
C ILE A 178 3.57 17.31 18.13
N MET A 179 4.19 18.27 17.44
CA MET A 179 5.61 18.61 17.61
C MET A 179 5.90 19.08 19.05
N GLU A 180 5.10 19.99 19.61
CA GLU A 180 5.27 20.45 20.99
C GLU A 180 5.12 19.31 22.00
N LYS A 181 4.14 18.43 21.81
CA LYS A 181 3.95 17.24 22.66
C LYS A 181 5.14 16.28 22.60
N ASN A 182 5.66 16.02 21.41
CA ASN A 182 6.81 15.14 21.24
C ASN A 182 8.07 15.70 21.89
N LEU A 183 8.35 17.00 21.70
CA LEU A 183 9.47 17.68 22.34
C LEU A 183 9.37 17.65 23.87
N SER A 184 8.16 17.78 24.42
CA SER A 184 7.95 17.70 25.88
C SER A 184 8.21 16.30 26.45
N LEU A 185 8.02 15.24 25.65
CA LEU A 185 8.29 13.85 26.04
C LEU A 185 9.77 13.48 25.97
N ILE A 186 10.55 14.13 25.10
CA ILE A 186 12.00 13.90 24.97
C ILE A 186 12.79 14.53 26.14
N HIS A 187 12.21 15.50 26.82
CA HIS A 187 12.85 16.22 27.94
C HIS A 187 12.52 15.66 29.34
N ILE A 188 11.86 14.50 29.42
CA ILE A 188 11.63 13.75 30.65
C ILE A 188 12.58 12.54 30.68
#